data_64b1ac692e2c300b6e96df3987ac01a1
#
_entry.id   64b1ac692e2c300b6e96df3987ac01a1
#
_cell.length_a   1.000
_cell.length_b   1.000
_cell.length_c   1.000
_cell.angle_alpha   90.00
_cell.angle_beta   90.00
_cell.angle_gamma   90.00
#
_symmetry.space_group_name_H-M   'P 1'
#
loop_
_entity.id
_entity.type
_entity.pdbx_description
1 polymer ?
#
loop_
_entity_poly.entity_id
_entity_poly.type
_entity_poly.pdbx_seq_one_letter_code
_entity_poly.pdbx_strand_id
1 'polypeptide(L)'
;MQKIFIRYMSAVVIVALLAILAMNWGLQEFNARNRMMENSEMKLDQIVQTLENNEVELQNLKDSLSEDYLTRAKAAAYVVEKNPSVLESVEEIQNLAELLNVDELHVSDSAGIIAYSSVPRYIGLDFHGGKQMRGFLPILESDAEDEYVIQEAQPNTAEGKMMKYVGVSRKGIKGIVQVGLEPVRQLEAQEKNTYDYIFSRFPTEQGEEFFAIDTKDGSVIGYTEGMEAADEAQTYSVSSLKKYEDGGYWKDDNGEKRYIVTRMYDHVLIGASISEAVLYQPFWRNILLTFLYLALVEVIAVILLNYLVKQKVVSGIHHILEDLSHITKGDLDTKVEVGGNPEFQDLSDGINTMVNSIVRTTDRISKII
;
A
#
# COMPACT_ATOMS: atom_id res chain seq x y z
N MET A 1 -49.15 20.61 -29.61
CA MET A 1 -48.89 19.20 -29.20
C MET A 1 -47.40 18.85 -29.24
N GLN A 2 -46.69 19.02 -30.35
CA GLN A 2 -45.27 18.65 -30.49
C GLN A 2 -44.36 19.20 -29.35
N LYS A 3 -44.44 20.51 -29.05
CA LYS A 3 -43.65 21.14 -28.00
C LYS A 3 -43.90 20.55 -26.60
N ILE A 4 -45.14 20.16 -26.31
CA ILE A 4 -45.55 19.59 -25.02
C ILE A 4 -45.02 18.18 -24.91
N PHE A 5 -45.16 17.34 -25.95
CA PHE A 5 -44.67 15.98 -25.99
C PHE A 5 -43.16 15.93 -25.82
N ILE A 6 -42.41 16.72 -26.59
CA ILE A 6 -40.93 16.80 -26.47
C ILE A 6 -40.51 17.18 -25.05
N ARG A 7 -41.20 18.17 -24.44
CA ARG A 7 -40.90 18.61 -23.07
C ARG A 7 -41.02 17.47 -22.03
N TYR A 8 -42.11 16.68 -22.11
CA TYR A 8 -42.31 15.55 -21.21
C TYR A 8 -41.31 14.45 -21.47
N MET A 9 -41.02 14.09 -22.72
CA MET A 9 -40.03 13.07 -23.06
C MET A 9 -38.63 13.48 -22.64
N SER A 10 -38.21 14.73 -22.89
CA SER A 10 -36.93 15.22 -22.39
C SER A 10 -36.84 15.18 -20.87
N ALA A 11 -37.93 15.56 -20.16
CA ALA A 11 -37.93 15.45 -18.71
C ALA A 11 -37.71 14.00 -18.20
N VAL A 12 -38.33 13.00 -18.83
CA VAL A 12 -38.13 11.62 -18.49
C VAL A 12 -36.68 11.16 -18.73
N VAL A 13 -36.10 11.54 -19.87
CA VAL A 13 -34.71 11.23 -20.20
C VAL A 13 -33.76 11.91 -19.20
N ILE A 14 -33.95 13.16 -18.85
CA ILE A 14 -33.14 13.88 -17.85
C ILE A 14 -33.21 13.16 -16.49
N VAL A 15 -34.41 12.77 -16.04
CA VAL A 15 -34.56 12.03 -14.77
C VAL A 15 -33.79 10.68 -14.80
N ALA A 16 -33.87 9.95 -15.92
CA ALA A 16 -33.15 8.69 -16.10
C ALA A 16 -31.63 8.91 -16.07
N LEU A 17 -31.13 9.96 -16.74
CA LEU A 17 -29.70 10.30 -16.75
C LEU A 17 -29.20 10.74 -15.36
N LEU A 18 -29.99 11.52 -14.61
CA LEU A 18 -29.66 11.87 -13.23
C LEU A 18 -29.61 10.65 -12.32
N ALA A 19 -30.50 9.67 -12.50
CA ALA A 19 -30.47 8.42 -11.76
C ALA A 19 -29.22 7.60 -12.09
N ILE A 20 -28.82 7.52 -13.36
CA ILE A 20 -27.57 6.86 -13.79
C ILE A 20 -26.36 7.57 -13.18
N LEU A 21 -26.33 8.90 -13.18
CA LEU A 21 -25.25 9.68 -12.61
C LEU A 21 -25.13 9.44 -11.10
N ALA A 22 -26.24 9.43 -10.37
CA ALA A 22 -26.27 9.17 -8.94
C ALA A 22 -25.79 7.73 -8.60
N MET A 23 -26.21 6.74 -9.39
CA MET A 23 -25.77 5.36 -9.22
C MET A 23 -24.26 5.22 -9.51
N ASN A 24 -23.78 5.85 -10.60
CA ASN A 24 -22.36 5.86 -10.93
C ASN A 24 -21.53 6.54 -9.82
N TRP A 25 -22.02 7.63 -9.24
CA TRP A 25 -21.39 8.27 -8.08
C TRP A 25 -21.21 7.29 -6.93
N GLY A 26 -22.29 6.63 -6.48
CA GLY A 26 -22.22 5.66 -5.37
C GLY A 26 -21.29 4.49 -5.64
N LEU A 27 -21.31 3.94 -6.87
CA LEU A 27 -20.42 2.86 -7.26
C LEU A 27 -18.95 3.28 -7.28
N GLN A 28 -18.65 4.48 -7.78
CA GLN A 28 -17.26 4.96 -7.81
C GLN A 28 -16.73 5.29 -6.41
N GLU A 29 -17.56 5.85 -5.53
CA GLU A 29 -17.18 6.08 -4.13
C GLU A 29 -16.87 4.75 -3.42
N PHE A 30 -17.74 3.77 -3.55
CA PHE A 30 -17.55 2.43 -3.01
C PHE A 30 -16.25 1.78 -3.55
N ASN A 31 -16.03 1.84 -4.86
CA ASN A 31 -14.84 1.29 -5.48
C ASN A 31 -13.55 2.00 -5.05
N ALA A 32 -13.59 3.33 -4.87
CA ALA A 32 -12.42 4.09 -4.40
C ALA A 32 -12.00 3.64 -3.00
N ARG A 33 -12.97 3.50 -2.09
CA ARG A 33 -12.72 3.01 -0.72
C ARG A 33 -12.18 1.59 -0.70
N ASN A 34 -12.80 0.67 -1.45
CA ASN A 34 -12.35 -0.73 -1.50
C ASN A 34 -10.95 -0.86 -2.07
N ARG A 35 -10.63 -0.16 -3.16
CA ARG A 35 -9.28 -0.15 -3.74
C ARG A 35 -8.25 0.39 -2.74
N MET A 36 -8.59 1.45 -2.01
CA MET A 36 -7.69 1.99 -1.00
C MET A 36 -7.46 0.98 0.12
N MET A 37 -8.52 0.34 0.61
CA MET A 37 -8.42 -0.68 1.64
C MET A 37 -7.51 -1.83 1.18
N GLU A 38 -7.82 -2.44 0.04
CA GLU A 38 -7.05 -3.56 -0.54
C GLU A 38 -5.58 -3.17 -0.81
N ASN A 39 -5.34 -1.97 -1.37
CA ASN A 39 -3.99 -1.49 -1.65
C ASN A 39 -3.20 -1.22 -0.36
N SER A 40 -3.85 -0.62 0.64
CA SER A 40 -3.21 -0.37 1.95
C SER A 40 -2.89 -1.68 2.66
N GLU A 41 -3.81 -2.64 2.71
CA GLU A 41 -3.57 -3.96 3.30
C GLU A 41 -2.40 -4.67 2.62
N MET A 42 -2.38 -4.70 1.29
CA MET A 42 -1.30 -5.31 0.53
C MET A 42 0.06 -4.66 0.83
N LYS A 43 0.12 -3.33 0.91
CA LYS A 43 1.36 -2.60 1.23
C LYS A 43 1.78 -2.79 2.68
N LEU A 44 0.84 -2.82 3.62
CA LEU A 44 1.12 -3.15 5.03
C LEU A 44 1.62 -4.59 5.17
N ASP A 45 1.07 -5.55 4.40
CA ASP A 45 1.59 -6.92 4.34
C ASP A 45 3.02 -6.96 3.81
N GLN A 46 3.34 -6.18 2.78
CA GLN A 46 4.71 -6.08 2.24
C GLN A 46 5.69 -5.52 3.28
N ILE A 47 5.27 -4.52 4.06
CA ILE A 47 6.10 -3.98 5.16
C ILE A 47 6.36 -5.07 6.21
N VAL A 48 5.32 -5.76 6.67
CA VAL A 48 5.44 -6.86 7.65
C VAL A 48 6.36 -7.96 7.11
N GLN A 49 6.15 -8.39 5.88
CA GLN A 49 6.99 -9.41 5.24
C GLN A 49 8.45 -8.97 5.11
N THR A 50 8.70 -7.68 4.84
CA THR A 50 10.05 -7.14 4.80
C THR A 50 10.71 -7.18 6.18
N LEU A 51 9.99 -6.80 7.24
CA LEU A 51 10.47 -6.88 8.62
C LEU A 51 10.83 -8.32 8.99
N GLU A 52 9.94 -9.27 8.74
CA GLU A 52 10.15 -10.70 9.03
C GLU A 52 11.33 -11.28 8.26
N ASN A 53 11.43 -11.00 6.96
CA ASN A 53 12.54 -11.47 6.13
C ASN A 53 13.89 -10.90 6.60
N ASN A 54 13.92 -9.60 6.91
CA ASN A 54 15.14 -8.95 7.41
C ASN A 54 15.57 -9.53 8.77
N GLU A 55 14.62 -9.86 9.66
CA GLU A 55 14.91 -10.48 10.95
C GLU A 55 15.52 -11.86 10.77
N VAL A 56 14.97 -12.69 9.89
CA VAL A 56 15.50 -14.01 9.55
C VAL A 56 16.89 -13.88 8.92
N GLU A 57 17.08 -12.93 7.99
CA GLU A 57 18.38 -12.69 7.35
C GLU A 57 19.43 -12.22 8.37
N LEU A 58 19.06 -11.32 9.27
CA LEU A 58 19.93 -10.86 10.36
C LEU A 58 20.35 -12.01 11.27
N GLN A 59 19.42 -12.90 11.64
CA GLN A 59 19.73 -14.06 12.48
C GLN A 59 20.68 -15.03 11.75
N ASN A 60 20.41 -15.36 10.49
CA ASN A 60 21.27 -16.20 9.67
C ASN A 60 22.69 -15.61 9.54
N LEU A 61 22.79 -14.29 9.37
CA LEU A 61 24.06 -13.57 9.31
C LEU A 61 24.81 -13.69 10.65
N LYS A 62 24.14 -13.48 11.79
CA LYS A 62 24.73 -13.63 13.13
C LYS A 62 25.29 -15.03 13.35
N ASP A 63 24.52 -16.05 12.98
CA ASP A 63 24.90 -17.46 13.14
C ASP A 63 26.10 -17.77 12.24
N SER A 64 26.08 -17.43 10.98
CA SER A 64 27.17 -17.60 10.03
C SER A 64 28.46 -16.88 10.48
N LEU A 65 28.37 -15.64 10.95
CA LEU A 65 29.51 -14.92 11.49
C LEU A 65 30.04 -15.57 12.77
N SER A 66 29.17 -16.11 13.61
CA SER A 66 29.55 -16.79 14.85
C SER A 66 30.35 -18.05 14.56
N GLU A 67 29.95 -18.87 13.60
CA GLU A 67 30.65 -20.05 13.16
C GLU A 67 32.02 -19.73 12.51
N ASP A 68 32.07 -18.70 11.66
CA ASP A 68 33.31 -18.24 11.04
C ASP A 68 34.30 -17.73 12.09
N TYR A 69 33.85 -16.92 13.06
CA TYR A 69 34.72 -16.40 14.13
C TYR A 69 35.20 -17.51 15.08
N LEU A 70 34.35 -18.50 15.37
CA LEU A 70 34.78 -19.68 16.13
C LEU A 70 35.86 -20.46 15.39
N THR A 71 35.74 -20.62 14.09
CA THR A 71 36.73 -21.28 13.24
C THR A 71 38.07 -20.53 13.28
N ARG A 72 38.07 -19.21 13.23
CA ARG A 72 39.26 -18.36 13.33
C ARG A 72 39.90 -18.47 14.73
N ALA A 73 39.08 -18.45 15.79
CA ALA A 73 39.57 -18.63 17.16
C ALA A 73 40.24 -20.01 17.36
N LYS A 74 39.63 -21.11 16.85
CA LYS A 74 40.21 -22.45 16.86
C LYS A 74 41.49 -22.53 16.05
N ALA A 75 41.53 -21.86 14.89
CA ALA A 75 42.79 -21.79 14.09
C ALA A 75 43.89 -21.05 14.81
N ALA A 76 43.58 -19.91 15.48
CA ALA A 76 44.52 -19.20 16.31
C ALA A 76 45.06 -20.07 17.43
N ALA A 77 44.21 -20.80 18.17
CA ALA A 77 44.59 -21.70 19.24
C ALA A 77 45.49 -22.85 18.73
N TYR A 78 45.17 -23.38 17.56
CA TYR A 78 46.01 -24.42 16.92
C TYR A 78 47.42 -23.89 16.56
N VAL A 79 47.51 -22.68 15.98
CA VAL A 79 48.79 -22.05 15.65
C VAL A 79 49.59 -21.79 16.93
N VAL A 80 49.00 -21.24 17.98
CA VAL A 80 49.63 -21.00 19.27
C VAL A 80 50.13 -22.26 19.92
N GLU A 81 49.41 -23.39 19.79
CA GLU A 81 49.83 -24.71 20.27
C GLU A 81 51.04 -25.26 19.47
N LYS A 82 50.97 -25.22 18.14
CA LYS A 82 51.95 -25.85 17.25
C LYS A 82 53.22 -25.01 17.03
N ASN A 83 53.08 -23.70 17.13
CA ASN A 83 54.18 -22.74 16.96
C ASN A 83 54.16 -21.67 18.07
N PRO A 84 54.53 -22.00 19.33
CA PRO A 84 54.52 -21.06 20.43
C PRO A 84 55.42 -19.82 20.23
N SER A 85 56.37 -19.85 19.31
CA SER A 85 57.24 -18.71 19.01
C SER A 85 56.46 -17.50 18.46
N VAL A 86 55.25 -17.70 17.94
CA VAL A 86 54.34 -16.60 17.54
C VAL A 86 54.01 -15.69 18.72
N LEU A 87 54.17 -16.14 19.97
CA LEU A 87 53.92 -15.35 21.17
C LEU A 87 55.15 -14.55 21.65
N GLU A 88 56.33 -14.73 21.03
CA GLU A 88 57.56 -14.08 21.45
C GLU A 88 57.62 -12.58 21.12
N SER A 89 56.83 -12.13 20.12
CA SER A 89 56.75 -10.71 19.79
C SER A 89 55.31 -10.28 19.48
N VAL A 90 55.02 -9.02 19.74
CA VAL A 90 53.74 -8.41 19.36
C VAL A 90 53.53 -8.40 17.85
N GLU A 91 54.62 -8.21 17.08
CA GLU A 91 54.59 -8.20 15.62
C GLU A 91 54.10 -9.55 15.05
N GLU A 92 54.59 -10.68 15.59
CA GLU A 92 54.16 -12.01 15.18
C GLU A 92 52.69 -12.29 15.51
N ILE A 93 52.21 -11.79 16.66
CA ILE A 93 50.80 -11.92 17.03
C ILE A 93 49.94 -11.03 16.12
N GLN A 94 50.38 -9.83 15.75
CA GLN A 94 49.73 -8.98 14.78
C GLN A 94 49.65 -9.60 13.38
N ASN A 95 50.78 -10.22 12.93
CA ASN A 95 50.83 -10.94 11.66
C ASN A 95 49.85 -12.15 11.66
N LEU A 96 49.73 -12.84 12.79
CA LEU A 96 48.75 -13.92 12.93
C LEU A 96 47.31 -13.39 12.92
N ALA A 97 47.02 -12.27 13.59
CA ALA A 97 45.73 -11.66 13.59
C ALA A 97 45.31 -11.20 12.16
N GLU A 98 46.27 -10.59 11.43
CA GLU A 98 46.09 -10.22 10.03
C GLU A 98 45.83 -11.44 9.13
N LEU A 99 46.63 -12.50 9.27
CA LEU A 99 46.45 -13.73 8.51
C LEU A 99 45.10 -14.38 8.74
N LEU A 100 44.55 -14.31 9.96
CA LEU A 100 43.28 -14.85 10.33
C LEU A 100 42.12 -13.83 10.01
N ASN A 101 42.47 -12.66 9.55
CA ASN A 101 41.54 -11.56 9.29
C ASN A 101 40.63 -11.26 10.51
N VAL A 102 41.28 -11.10 11.67
CA VAL A 102 40.67 -10.67 12.93
C VAL A 102 41.28 -9.33 13.38
N ASP A 103 40.49 -8.48 14.02
CA ASP A 103 40.97 -7.15 14.45
C ASP A 103 41.84 -7.27 15.70
N GLU A 104 41.54 -8.21 16.57
CA GLU A 104 42.23 -8.42 17.82
C GLU A 104 42.47 -9.92 18.09
N LEU A 105 43.66 -10.27 18.60
CA LEU A 105 44.02 -11.60 19.07
C LEU A 105 44.67 -11.48 20.46
N HIS A 106 44.12 -12.21 21.42
CA HIS A 106 44.56 -12.21 22.79
C HIS A 106 44.80 -13.65 23.27
N VAL A 107 45.85 -13.87 24.05
CA VAL A 107 46.14 -15.13 24.69
C VAL A 107 46.37 -14.92 26.18
N SER A 108 45.57 -15.56 27.02
CA SER A 108 45.74 -15.47 28.48
C SER A 108 46.64 -16.57 29.03
N ASP A 109 47.10 -16.31 30.24
CA ASP A 109 47.66 -17.32 31.11
C ASP A 109 46.58 -18.13 31.88
N SER A 110 46.98 -19.03 32.73
CA SER A 110 46.08 -19.87 33.54
C SER A 110 45.34 -19.10 34.66
N ALA A 111 45.79 -17.91 34.99
CA ALA A 111 45.12 -17.01 35.94
C ALA A 111 44.08 -16.12 35.27
N GLY A 112 43.96 -16.16 33.94
CA GLY A 112 43.05 -15.31 33.20
C GLY A 112 43.59 -13.90 32.93
N ILE A 113 44.91 -13.72 33.02
CA ILE A 113 45.54 -12.47 32.66
C ILE A 113 45.94 -12.54 31.18
N ILE A 114 45.63 -11.52 30.38
CA ILE A 114 46.09 -11.41 28.99
C ILE A 114 47.60 -11.29 29.01
N ALA A 115 48.30 -12.37 28.67
CA ALA A 115 49.75 -12.41 28.64
C ALA A 115 50.31 -11.92 27.29
N TYR A 116 49.58 -12.17 26.22
CA TYR A 116 49.96 -11.83 24.84
C TYR A 116 48.79 -11.24 24.08
N SER A 117 49.07 -10.23 23.28
CA SER A 117 48.01 -9.53 22.54
C SER A 117 48.54 -8.87 21.27
N SER A 118 47.76 -8.88 20.18
CA SER A 118 47.98 -8.05 19.00
C SER A 118 47.81 -6.54 19.30
N VAL A 119 47.10 -6.21 20.40
CA VAL A 119 46.88 -4.86 20.91
C VAL A 119 47.68 -4.69 22.20
N PRO A 120 48.90 -4.09 22.17
CA PRO A 120 49.83 -4.10 23.30
C PRO A 120 49.27 -3.54 24.61
N ARG A 121 48.40 -2.54 24.54
CA ARG A 121 47.73 -1.90 25.68
C ARG A 121 46.80 -2.82 26.46
N TYR A 122 46.40 -3.99 25.91
CA TYR A 122 45.53 -4.98 26.58
C TYR A 122 46.31 -6.02 27.35
N ILE A 123 47.63 -6.06 27.18
CA ILE A 123 48.48 -6.96 27.96
C ILE A 123 48.39 -6.60 29.45
N GLY A 124 48.12 -7.58 30.28
CA GLY A 124 47.91 -7.39 31.71
C GLY A 124 46.42 -7.19 32.12
N LEU A 125 45.52 -7.08 31.20
CA LEU A 125 44.09 -7.08 31.53
C LEU A 125 43.66 -8.43 32.07
N ASP A 126 42.80 -8.41 33.09
CA ASP A 126 42.30 -9.61 33.78
C ASP A 126 40.87 -9.93 33.31
N PHE A 127 40.62 -11.17 32.90
CA PHE A 127 39.30 -11.66 32.55
C PHE A 127 38.29 -11.61 33.72
N HIS A 128 38.76 -11.49 34.98
CA HIS A 128 37.90 -11.22 36.13
C HIS A 128 37.43 -9.72 36.21
N GLY A 129 38.07 -8.87 35.42
CA GLY A 129 37.74 -7.44 35.34
C GLY A 129 36.51 -7.18 34.49
N GLY A 130 35.58 -6.44 34.67
CA GLY A 130 34.47 -6.07 33.83
C GLY A 130 33.47 -7.18 33.44
N LYS A 131 32.25 -6.79 33.14
CA LYS A 131 31.17 -7.75 32.83
C LYS A 131 31.43 -8.56 31.55
N GLN A 132 31.92 -7.86 30.51
CA GLN A 132 32.17 -8.47 29.19
C GLN A 132 33.28 -9.54 29.28
N MET A 133 34.42 -9.23 29.91
CA MET A 133 35.54 -10.17 30.03
C MET A 133 35.19 -11.39 30.89
N ARG A 134 34.47 -11.22 32.00
CA ARG A 134 34.01 -12.32 32.86
C ARG A 134 33.18 -13.39 32.13
N GLY A 135 32.55 -13.04 31.01
CA GLY A 135 31.81 -14.00 30.19
C GLY A 135 32.68 -15.14 29.64
N PHE A 136 34.02 -15.01 29.64
CA PHE A 136 34.95 -16.02 29.17
C PHE A 136 35.53 -16.91 30.28
N LEU A 137 35.30 -16.62 31.55
CA LEU A 137 35.78 -17.41 32.70
C LEU A 137 35.34 -18.89 32.66
N PRO A 138 34.16 -19.25 32.16
CA PRO A 138 33.80 -20.66 32.00
C PRO A 138 34.83 -21.49 31.23
N ILE A 139 35.57 -20.90 30.29
CA ILE A 139 36.65 -21.59 29.56
C ILE A 139 37.83 -21.94 30.52
N LEU A 140 38.15 -21.08 31.49
CA LEU A 140 39.19 -21.33 32.49
C LEU A 140 38.75 -22.31 33.59
N GLU A 141 37.46 -22.30 33.89
CA GLU A 141 36.88 -23.17 34.93
C GLU A 141 36.65 -24.60 34.43
N SER A 142 36.47 -24.76 33.11
CA SER A 142 36.26 -26.04 32.47
C SER A 142 37.56 -26.83 32.35
N ASP A 143 37.47 -28.14 32.53
CA ASP A 143 38.53 -29.09 32.22
C ASP A 143 38.43 -29.69 30.82
N ALA A 144 37.45 -29.23 30.01
CA ALA A 144 37.26 -29.65 28.63
C ALA A 144 38.28 -28.96 27.71
N GLU A 145 38.93 -29.74 26.85
CA GLU A 145 39.97 -29.23 25.94
C GLU A 145 39.39 -28.38 24.79
N ASP A 146 38.10 -28.50 24.48
CA ASP A 146 37.43 -27.85 23.35
C ASP A 146 36.34 -26.85 23.80
N GLU A 147 36.46 -26.32 25.04
CA GLU A 147 35.52 -25.33 25.56
C GLU A 147 35.63 -24.01 24.78
N TYR A 148 34.50 -23.39 24.52
CA TYR A 148 34.45 -22.11 23.82
C TYR A 148 33.28 -21.21 24.29
N VAL A 149 33.45 -19.93 24.10
CA VAL A 149 32.40 -18.92 24.32
C VAL A 149 32.35 -18.00 23.12
N ILE A 150 31.12 -17.78 22.59
CA ILE A 150 30.81 -16.79 21.56
C ILE A 150 29.95 -15.73 22.23
N GLN A 151 30.42 -14.49 22.23
CA GLN A 151 29.63 -13.36 22.75
C GLN A 151 28.86 -12.66 21.65
N GLU A 152 27.71 -12.11 21.98
CA GLU A 152 27.06 -11.11 21.13
C GLU A 152 27.89 -9.83 21.06
N ALA A 153 27.68 -9.07 19.96
CA ALA A 153 28.33 -7.77 19.81
C ALA A 153 27.96 -6.84 20.98
N GLN A 154 28.94 -6.36 21.70
CA GLN A 154 28.77 -5.50 22.87
C GLN A 154 30.01 -4.60 23.08
N PRO A 155 29.90 -3.49 23.85
CA PRO A 155 31.05 -2.67 24.20
C PRO A 155 32.11 -3.49 24.94
N ASN A 156 33.38 -3.41 24.48
CA ASN A 156 34.48 -4.06 25.18
C ASN A 156 34.81 -3.35 26.51
N THR A 157 35.36 -4.08 27.45
CA THR A 157 35.67 -3.56 28.80
C THR A 157 36.76 -2.48 28.78
N ALA A 158 37.67 -2.52 27.80
CA ALA A 158 38.84 -1.63 27.77
C ALA A 158 38.53 -0.23 27.25
N GLU A 159 37.70 -0.09 26.22
CA GLU A 159 37.51 1.16 25.48
C GLU A 159 36.06 1.52 25.24
N GLY A 160 35.11 0.62 25.55
CA GLY A 160 33.72 0.79 25.20
C GLY A 160 33.41 0.65 23.70
N LYS A 161 34.38 0.14 22.89
CA LYS A 161 34.21 -0.10 21.46
C LYS A 161 33.31 -1.32 21.24
N MET A 162 32.37 -1.19 20.29
CA MET A 162 31.52 -2.34 19.89
C MET A 162 32.37 -3.42 19.24
N MET A 163 32.43 -4.58 19.88
CA MET A 163 33.23 -5.72 19.43
C MET A 163 32.44 -7.02 19.61
N LYS A 164 32.70 -8.01 18.76
CA LYS A 164 32.25 -9.39 18.95
C LYS A 164 33.47 -10.26 19.25
N TYR A 165 33.47 -10.88 20.40
CA TYR A 165 34.57 -11.73 20.84
C TYR A 165 34.17 -13.18 20.83
N VAL A 166 35.13 -14.03 20.43
CA VAL A 166 35.06 -15.48 20.53
C VAL A 166 36.32 -15.97 21.21
N GLY A 167 36.16 -16.73 22.30
CA GLY A 167 37.23 -17.33 23.04
C GLY A 167 37.15 -18.85 22.98
N VAL A 168 38.30 -19.48 22.94
CA VAL A 168 38.44 -20.96 22.99
C VAL A 168 39.52 -21.36 24.00
N SER A 169 39.46 -22.59 24.50
CA SER A 169 40.49 -23.16 25.37
C SER A 169 41.86 -23.16 24.67
N ARG A 170 42.88 -22.69 25.36
CA ARG A 170 44.26 -22.83 24.94
C ARG A 170 44.72 -24.29 25.12
N LYS A 171 45.26 -24.88 24.07
CA LYS A 171 45.68 -26.28 24.11
C LYS A 171 47.10 -26.45 24.75
N GLY A 172 47.28 -27.51 25.54
CA GLY A 172 48.54 -27.83 26.18
C GLY A 172 48.91 -27.02 27.43
N ILE A 173 48.39 -25.79 27.54
CA ILE A 173 48.60 -24.90 28.68
C ILE A 173 47.24 -24.26 28.99
N LYS A 174 46.81 -24.28 30.26
CA LYS A 174 45.53 -23.66 30.65
C LYS A 174 45.52 -22.17 30.33
N GLY A 175 44.45 -21.70 29.71
CA GLY A 175 44.32 -20.32 29.28
C GLY A 175 43.24 -20.16 28.22
N ILE A 176 43.05 -18.94 27.73
CA ILE A 176 42.09 -18.58 26.70
C ILE A 176 42.85 -18.04 25.47
N VAL A 177 42.48 -18.50 24.29
CA VAL A 177 42.76 -17.80 23.02
C VAL A 177 41.51 -17.11 22.58
N GLN A 178 41.52 -15.79 22.47
CA GLN A 178 40.39 -14.98 22.15
C GLN A 178 40.66 -14.18 20.89
N VAL A 179 39.71 -14.17 19.97
CA VAL A 179 39.67 -13.26 18.81
C VAL A 179 38.58 -12.23 18.97
N GLY A 180 38.86 -11.02 18.55
CA GLY A 180 37.92 -9.89 18.55
C GLY A 180 37.73 -9.34 17.14
N LEU A 181 36.49 -9.04 16.77
CA LEU A 181 36.14 -8.50 15.47
C LEU A 181 35.14 -7.36 15.65
N GLU A 182 35.29 -6.31 14.83
CA GLU A 182 34.30 -5.25 14.72
C GLU A 182 33.06 -5.80 13.97
N PRO A 183 31.86 -5.72 14.56
CA PRO A 183 30.70 -6.36 13.98
C PRO A 183 30.00 -5.48 12.90
N VAL A 184 30.79 -4.86 12.00
CA VAL A 184 30.30 -3.89 11.00
C VAL A 184 29.14 -4.44 10.19
N ARG A 185 29.29 -5.64 9.62
CA ARG A 185 28.24 -6.27 8.81
C ARG A 185 26.97 -6.57 9.60
N GLN A 186 27.12 -6.97 10.88
CA GLN A 186 25.98 -7.22 11.75
C GLN A 186 25.25 -5.91 12.11
N LEU A 187 25.99 -4.84 12.41
CA LEU A 187 25.42 -3.53 12.75
C LEU A 187 24.71 -2.91 11.54
N GLU A 188 25.28 -2.98 10.35
CA GLU A 188 24.63 -2.55 9.11
C GLU A 188 23.33 -3.33 8.82
N ALA A 189 23.32 -4.64 9.06
CA ALA A 189 22.13 -5.45 8.91
C ALA A 189 21.05 -5.11 9.96
N GLN A 190 21.48 -4.81 11.20
CA GLN A 190 20.56 -4.35 12.25
C GLN A 190 19.94 -2.99 11.92
N GLU A 191 20.72 -2.04 11.42
CA GLU A 191 20.24 -0.72 10.99
C GLU A 191 19.19 -0.86 9.88
N LYS A 192 19.46 -1.73 8.88
CA LYS A 192 18.52 -2.01 7.78
C LYS A 192 17.22 -2.67 8.22
N ASN A 193 17.19 -3.27 9.40
CA ASN A 193 15.99 -3.87 9.99
C ASN A 193 15.26 -2.96 10.99
N THR A 194 15.56 -1.66 11.01
CA THR A 194 14.79 -0.71 11.81
C THR A 194 13.55 -0.22 11.07
N TYR A 195 12.49 0.11 11.81
CA TYR A 195 11.27 0.69 11.23
C TYR A 195 11.58 1.97 10.45
N ASP A 196 12.41 2.86 11.00
CA ASP A 196 12.83 4.10 10.34
C ASP A 196 13.47 3.83 8.97
N TYR A 197 14.44 2.88 8.91
CA TYR A 197 15.12 2.53 7.67
C TYR A 197 14.15 1.97 6.60
N ILE A 198 13.25 1.07 7.00
CA ILE A 198 12.31 0.42 6.09
C ILE A 198 11.27 1.42 5.59
N PHE A 199 10.67 2.20 6.49
CA PHE A 199 9.62 3.16 6.12
C PHE A 199 10.18 4.32 5.30
N SER A 200 11.34 4.88 5.65
CA SER A 200 11.95 5.99 4.88
C SER A 200 12.28 5.63 3.43
N ARG A 201 12.36 4.32 3.11
CA ARG A 201 12.65 3.80 1.76
C ARG A 201 11.48 3.10 1.11
N PHE A 202 10.34 3.00 1.80
CA PHE A 202 9.18 2.32 1.27
C PHE A 202 8.56 3.16 0.14
N PRO A 203 8.25 2.56 -1.04
CA PRO A 203 7.70 3.30 -2.17
C PRO A 203 6.27 3.76 -1.88
N THR A 204 6.02 5.05 -2.02
CA THR A 204 4.71 5.68 -1.84
C THR A 204 4.18 6.25 -3.14
N GLU A 205 2.87 6.29 -3.28
CA GLU A 205 2.18 7.05 -4.30
C GLU A 205 1.90 8.48 -3.82
N GLN A 206 1.49 9.36 -4.73
CA GLN A 206 1.21 10.74 -4.38
C GLN A 206 0.15 10.85 -3.27
N GLY A 207 0.49 11.53 -2.18
CA GLY A 207 -0.39 11.76 -1.03
C GLY A 207 -0.62 10.55 -0.14
N GLU A 208 0.09 9.45 -0.38
CA GLU A 208 0.09 8.25 0.44
C GLU A 208 1.26 8.30 1.44
N GLU A 209 1.00 7.92 2.67
CA GLU A 209 1.96 7.92 3.77
C GLU A 209 1.80 6.66 4.59
N PHE A 210 2.93 6.11 5.04
CA PHE A 210 2.97 4.98 5.97
C PHE A 210 3.71 5.39 7.23
N PHE A 211 3.29 4.81 8.36
CA PHE A 211 3.86 5.10 9.67
C PHE A 211 3.86 3.87 10.57
N ALA A 212 4.76 3.88 11.55
CA ALA A 212 4.85 2.89 12.60
C ALA A 212 4.91 3.59 13.97
N ILE A 213 4.10 3.13 14.93
CA ILE A 213 3.97 3.71 16.27
C ILE A 213 4.22 2.62 17.30
N ASP A 214 5.17 2.83 18.24
CA ASP A 214 5.33 1.94 19.38
C ASP A 214 4.11 2.05 20.31
N THR A 215 3.48 0.93 20.61
CA THR A 215 2.26 0.92 21.44
C THR A 215 2.52 1.13 22.93
N LYS A 216 3.78 1.11 23.38
CA LYS A 216 4.16 1.28 24.77
C LYS A 216 4.11 2.75 25.20
N ASP A 217 4.60 3.64 24.34
CA ASP A 217 4.72 5.07 24.63
C ASP A 217 4.01 5.97 23.61
N GLY A 218 3.57 5.42 22.47
CA GLY A 218 2.91 6.15 21.39
C GLY A 218 3.86 6.92 20.50
N SER A 219 5.19 6.69 20.60
CA SER A 219 6.18 7.34 19.75
C SER A 219 6.13 6.83 18.32
N VAL A 220 6.40 7.70 17.35
CA VAL A 220 6.58 7.34 15.95
C VAL A 220 7.99 6.78 15.77
N ILE A 221 8.10 5.53 15.34
CA ILE A 221 9.37 4.80 15.17
C ILE A 221 9.74 4.56 13.71
N GLY A 222 8.89 4.97 12.78
CA GLY A 222 9.14 4.93 11.34
C GLY A 222 8.05 5.63 10.56
N TYR A 223 8.42 6.33 9.48
CA TYR A 223 7.49 7.02 8.59
C TYR A 223 8.10 7.20 7.20
N THR A 224 7.24 7.35 6.19
CA THR A 224 7.65 7.60 4.81
C THR A 224 7.90 9.09 4.55
N GLU A 225 8.75 9.41 3.57
CA GLU A 225 8.95 10.80 3.12
C GLU A 225 7.62 11.42 2.68
N GLY A 226 7.34 12.63 3.14
CA GLY A 226 6.08 13.36 2.86
C GLY A 226 5.16 13.48 4.05
N MET A 227 5.30 12.66 5.05
CA MET A 227 4.78 12.97 6.37
C MET A 227 5.62 14.15 6.88
N GLU A 228 5.05 15.38 6.93
CA GLU A 228 5.71 16.48 7.64
C GLU A 228 6.07 15.92 9.00
N ALA A 229 7.38 15.93 9.32
CA ALA A 229 7.89 15.34 10.52
C ALA A 229 6.98 15.78 11.67
N ALA A 230 6.11 14.88 12.10
CA ALA A 230 5.42 15.04 13.36
C ALA A 230 6.57 15.34 14.31
N ASP A 231 6.53 16.52 14.93
CA ASP A 231 7.52 16.94 15.89
C ASP A 231 7.96 15.69 16.66
N GLU A 232 9.26 15.37 16.75
CA GLU A 232 9.75 14.11 17.36
C GLU A 232 9.15 13.85 18.76
N ALA A 233 8.48 14.87 19.31
CA ALA A 233 7.72 14.86 20.54
C ALA A 233 6.23 14.48 20.39
N GLN A 234 5.70 14.24 19.16
CA GLN A 234 4.28 13.99 18.98
C GLN A 234 3.92 12.54 19.33
N THR A 235 3.14 12.39 20.38
CA THR A 235 2.67 11.10 20.87
C THR A 235 1.24 10.86 20.38
N TYR A 236 1.05 9.81 19.62
CA TYR A 236 -0.27 9.43 19.13
C TYR A 236 -1.02 8.54 20.12
N SER A 237 -2.30 8.80 20.31
CA SER A 237 -3.16 7.88 21.06
C SER A 237 -3.40 6.60 20.26
N VAL A 238 -2.64 5.55 20.57
CA VAL A 238 -2.77 4.22 19.94
C VAL A 238 -4.22 3.72 19.95
N SER A 239 -4.95 3.93 21.06
CA SER A 239 -6.36 3.53 21.18
C SER A 239 -7.27 4.27 20.19
N SER A 240 -6.93 5.50 19.82
CA SER A 240 -7.69 6.29 18.84
C SER A 240 -7.45 5.83 17.40
N LEU A 241 -6.28 5.28 17.10
CA LEU A 241 -5.89 4.81 15.77
C LEU A 241 -6.26 3.34 15.54
N LYS A 242 -6.24 2.51 16.57
CA LYS A 242 -6.58 1.07 16.50
C LYS A 242 -7.98 0.80 15.95
N LYS A 243 -8.93 1.74 16.09
CA LYS A 243 -10.28 1.60 15.54
C LYS A 243 -10.36 1.64 14.02
N TYR A 244 -9.26 1.93 13.31
CA TYR A 244 -9.20 2.00 11.85
C TYR A 244 -8.62 0.73 11.21
N GLU A 245 -8.69 -0.42 11.88
CA GLU A 245 -8.30 -1.72 11.29
C GLU A 245 -9.12 -2.03 10.02
N ASP A 246 -10.42 -1.69 10.02
CA ASP A 246 -11.30 -1.82 8.86
C ASP A 246 -11.33 -0.56 7.96
N GLY A 247 -10.36 0.32 8.13
CA GLY A 247 -10.28 1.59 7.43
C GLY A 247 -11.28 2.64 7.91
N GLY A 248 -10.97 3.90 7.67
CA GLY A 248 -11.86 5.00 8.04
C GLY A 248 -11.28 6.38 7.75
N TYR A 249 -12.10 7.40 7.98
CA TYR A 249 -11.65 8.79 7.84
C TYR A 249 -11.18 9.35 9.17
N TRP A 250 -10.02 9.93 9.14
CA TRP A 250 -9.38 10.63 10.24
C TRP A 250 -9.06 12.07 9.82
N LYS A 251 -9.05 12.98 10.77
CA LYS A 251 -8.53 14.33 10.56
C LYS A 251 -7.17 14.41 11.26
N ASP A 252 -6.18 14.83 10.49
CA ASP A 252 -4.87 15.14 11.05
C ASP A 252 -4.89 16.44 11.86
N ASP A 253 -3.75 16.79 12.46
CA ASP A 253 -3.65 17.96 13.32
C ASP A 253 -3.76 19.28 12.53
N ASN A 254 -3.51 19.27 11.22
CA ASN A 254 -3.72 20.37 10.30
C ASN A 254 -5.18 20.50 9.88
N GLY A 255 -6.05 19.55 10.30
CA GLY A 255 -7.47 19.49 9.95
C GLY A 255 -7.73 18.89 8.57
N GLU A 256 -6.71 18.37 7.88
CA GLU A 256 -6.87 17.66 6.63
C GLU A 256 -7.54 16.32 6.87
N LYS A 257 -8.50 15.99 6.01
CA LYS A 257 -9.22 14.72 6.09
C LYS A 257 -8.47 13.67 5.28
N ARG A 258 -8.10 12.58 5.95
CA ARG A 258 -7.34 11.47 5.37
C ARG A 258 -8.13 10.17 5.54
N TYR A 259 -7.99 9.25 4.59
CA TYR A 259 -8.42 7.87 4.77
C TYR A 259 -7.25 7.08 5.35
N ILE A 260 -7.50 6.34 6.42
CA ILE A 260 -6.46 5.62 7.17
C ILE A 260 -6.86 4.16 7.35
N VAL A 261 -5.88 3.28 7.25
CA VAL A 261 -5.95 1.84 7.57
C VAL A 261 -4.82 1.53 8.54
N THR A 262 -5.10 0.80 9.61
CA THR A 262 -4.09 0.44 10.61
C THR A 262 -4.09 -1.04 10.88
N ARG A 263 -2.93 -1.58 11.29
CA ARG A 263 -2.76 -2.99 11.67
C ARG A 263 -1.79 -3.10 12.84
N MET A 264 -2.09 -4.02 13.74
CA MET A 264 -1.14 -4.40 14.78
C MET A 264 -0.15 -5.43 14.26
N TYR A 265 1.13 -5.17 14.49
CA TYR A 265 2.23 -6.10 14.26
C TYR A 265 3.10 -6.14 15.52
N ASP A 266 3.06 -7.25 16.25
CA ASP A 266 3.64 -7.39 17.58
C ASP A 266 3.21 -6.24 18.51
N HIS A 267 4.12 -5.42 18.99
CA HIS A 267 3.86 -4.26 19.86
C HIS A 267 3.86 -2.92 19.10
N VAL A 268 3.80 -2.96 17.78
CA VAL A 268 3.82 -1.78 16.92
C VAL A 268 2.49 -1.67 16.15
N LEU A 269 1.93 -0.48 16.12
CA LEU A 269 0.81 -0.14 15.25
C LEU A 269 1.37 0.42 13.95
N ILE A 270 1.23 -0.33 12.87
CA ILE A 270 1.57 0.15 11.52
C ILE A 270 0.32 0.70 10.82
N GLY A 271 0.47 1.73 10.01
CA GLY A 271 -0.65 2.36 9.33
C GLY A 271 -0.29 2.91 7.96
N ALA A 272 -1.31 2.97 7.12
CA ALA A 272 -1.30 3.64 5.82
C ALA A 272 -2.34 4.74 5.82
N SER A 273 -2.01 5.92 5.31
CA SER A 273 -2.94 7.02 5.15
C SER A 273 -2.83 7.66 3.78
N ILE A 274 -3.95 8.17 3.25
CA ILE A 274 -3.98 8.93 2.01
C ILE A 274 -4.89 10.17 2.17
N SER A 275 -4.46 11.29 1.62
CA SER A 275 -5.28 12.50 1.57
C SER A 275 -6.60 12.24 0.83
N GLU A 276 -7.73 12.69 1.39
CA GLU A 276 -9.05 12.58 0.74
C GLU A 276 -9.05 13.25 -0.64
N ALA A 277 -8.36 14.37 -0.79
CA ALA A 277 -8.26 15.09 -2.05
C ALA A 277 -7.60 14.23 -3.15
N VAL A 278 -6.54 13.50 -2.81
CA VAL A 278 -5.84 12.61 -3.75
C VAL A 278 -6.67 11.35 -4.02
N LEU A 279 -7.26 10.75 -2.99
CA LEU A 279 -8.12 9.57 -3.11
C LEU A 279 -9.25 9.78 -4.13
N TYR A 280 -9.88 10.98 -4.10
CA TYR A 280 -11.00 11.30 -4.97
C TYR A 280 -10.62 12.03 -6.27
N GLN A 281 -9.34 12.30 -6.53
CA GLN A 281 -8.92 12.96 -7.78
C GLN A 281 -9.33 12.19 -9.05
N PRO A 282 -9.10 10.85 -9.17
CA PRO A 282 -9.58 10.07 -10.31
C PRO A 282 -11.11 10.01 -10.38
N PHE A 283 -11.78 10.01 -9.25
CA PHE A 283 -13.23 10.01 -9.11
C PHE A 283 -13.85 11.27 -9.74
N TRP A 284 -13.37 12.46 -9.42
CA TRP A 284 -13.89 13.71 -9.99
C TRP A 284 -13.70 13.77 -11.50
N ARG A 285 -12.58 13.35 -12.01
CA ARG A 285 -12.30 13.26 -13.45
C ARG A 285 -13.27 12.31 -14.15
N ASN A 286 -13.52 11.15 -13.58
CA ASN A 286 -14.43 10.14 -14.13
C ASN A 286 -15.90 10.64 -14.10
N ILE A 287 -16.32 11.30 -13.04
CA ILE A 287 -17.66 11.88 -12.94
C ILE A 287 -17.86 12.98 -14.01
N LEU A 288 -16.89 13.86 -14.18
CA LEU A 288 -16.94 14.90 -15.21
C LEU A 288 -17.06 14.29 -16.62
N LEU A 289 -16.26 13.30 -16.94
CA LEU A 289 -16.31 12.59 -18.22
C LEU A 289 -17.67 11.90 -18.43
N THR A 290 -18.19 11.24 -17.39
CA THR A 290 -19.52 10.62 -17.44
C THR A 290 -20.61 11.65 -17.66
N PHE A 291 -20.57 12.78 -16.96
CA PHE A 291 -21.51 13.88 -17.15
C PHE A 291 -21.49 14.42 -18.59
N LEU A 292 -20.31 14.66 -19.16
CA LEU A 292 -20.16 15.14 -20.54
C LEU A 292 -20.70 14.12 -21.55
N TYR A 293 -20.42 12.84 -21.34
CA TYR A 293 -20.95 11.76 -22.17
C TYR A 293 -22.48 11.70 -22.10
N LEU A 294 -23.07 11.73 -20.91
CA LEU A 294 -24.52 11.71 -20.71
C LEU A 294 -25.20 12.95 -21.31
N ALA A 295 -24.59 14.14 -21.17
CA ALA A 295 -25.09 15.35 -21.81
C ALA A 295 -25.11 15.25 -23.35
N LEU A 296 -24.06 14.63 -23.94
CA LEU A 296 -24.03 14.37 -25.38
C LEU A 296 -25.16 13.42 -25.81
N VAL A 297 -25.36 12.34 -25.06
CA VAL A 297 -26.44 11.38 -25.32
C VAL A 297 -27.82 12.06 -25.23
N GLU A 298 -28.04 12.94 -24.24
CA GLU A 298 -29.25 13.72 -24.11
C GLU A 298 -29.53 14.59 -25.37
N VAL A 299 -28.51 15.33 -25.82
CA VAL A 299 -28.64 16.17 -27.01
C VAL A 299 -29.03 15.34 -28.25
N ILE A 300 -28.35 14.21 -28.43
CA ILE A 300 -28.65 13.28 -29.55
C ILE A 300 -30.08 12.73 -29.44
N ALA A 301 -30.49 12.30 -28.25
CA ALA A 301 -31.83 11.77 -27.99
C ALA A 301 -32.92 12.81 -28.27
N VAL A 302 -32.73 14.05 -27.82
CA VAL A 302 -33.68 15.15 -28.09
C VAL A 302 -33.80 15.46 -29.59
N ILE A 303 -32.67 15.53 -30.30
CA ILE A 303 -32.66 15.73 -31.76
C ILE A 303 -33.42 14.60 -32.47
N LEU A 304 -33.10 13.33 -32.11
CA LEU A 304 -33.73 12.15 -32.73
C LEU A 304 -35.24 12.12 -32.43
N LEU A 305 -35.66 12.37 -31.20
CA LEU A 305 -37.08 12.42 -30.81
C LEU A 305 -37.81 13.52 -31.55
N ASN A 306 -37.21 14.72 -31.66
CA ASN A 306 -37.80 15.79 -32.40
C ASN A 306 -38.00 15.46 -33.89
N TYR A 307 -37.00 14.82 -34.50
CA TYR A 307 -37.06 14.35 -35.88
C TYR A 307 -38.17 13.32 -36.08
N LEU A 308 -38.21 12.26 -35.22
CA LEU A 308 -39.21 11.19 -35.29
C LEU A 308 -40.63 11.71 -35.08
N VAL A 309 -40.86 12.55 -34.07
CA VAL A 309 -42.15 13.16 -33.80
C VAL A 309 -42.61 14.01 -34.96
N LYS A 310 -41.74 14.86 -35.51
CA LYS A 310 -42.04 15.68 -36.66
C LYS A 310 -42.45 14.84 -37.88
N GLN A 311 -41.67 13.84 -38.21
CA GLN A 311 -41.84 13.01 -39.40
C GLN A 311 -43.04 12.04 -39.29
N LYS A 312 -43.16 11.37 -38.15
CA LYS A 312 -44.14 10.27 -38.00
C LYS A 312 -45.50 10.73 -37.43
N VAL A 313 -45.50 11.74 -36.56
CA VAL A 313 -46.74 12.17 -35.88
C VAL A 313 -47.28 13.47 -36.48
N VAL A 314 -46.46 14.51 -36.53
CA VAL A 314 -46.96 15.84 -36.97
C VAL A 314 -47.32 15.84 -38.44
N SER A 315 -46.53 15.19 -39.31
CA SER A 315 -46.81 15.08 -40.72
C SER A 315 -48.10 14.30 -40.97
N GLY A 316 -48.31 13.16 -40.27
CA GLY A 316 -49.55 12.38 -40.40
C GLY A 316 -50.81 13.14 -40.02
N ILE A 317 -50.76 13.89 -38.90
CA ILE A 317 -51.89 14.74 -38.51
C ILE A 317 -52.14 15.82 -39.52
N HIS A 318 -51.11 16.42 -40.11
CA HIS A 318 -51.26 17.48 -41.10
C HIS A 318 -51.94 16.97 -42.36
N HIS A 319 -51.60 15.83 -42.89
CA HIS A 319 -52.26 15.20 -44.04
C HIS A 319 -53.75 14.92 -43.76
N ILE A 320 -54.05 14.33 -42.58
CA ILE A 320 -55.47 14.11 -42.20
C ILE A 320 -56.27 15.44 -42.14
N LEU A 321 -55.68 16.47 -41.58
CA LEU A 321 -56.35 17.80 -41.50
C LEU A 321 -56.54 18.44 -42.87
N GLU A 322 -55.61 18.26 -43.78
CA GLU A 322 -55.72 18.76 -45.17
C GLU A 322 -56.82 18.03 -45.91
N ASP A 323 -56.85 16.67 -45.88
CA ASP A 323 -57.87 15.86 -46.49
C ASP A 323 -59.27 16.17 -45.91
N LEU A 324 -59.38 16.31 -44.59
CA LEU A 324 -60.62 16.75 -43.92
C LEU A 324 -61.08 18.12 -44.38
N SER A 325 -60.15 19.07 -44.63
CA SER A 325 -60.50 20.39 -45.17
C SER A 325 -61.06 20.31 -46.56
N HIS A 326 -60.63 19.40 -47.42
CA HIS A 326 -61.20 19.17 -48.75
C HIS A 326 -62.60 18.57 -48.64
N ILE A 327 -62.76 17.54 -47.77
CA ILE A 327 -64.09 16.96 -47.54
C ILE A 327 -65.08 17.93 -47.01
N THR A 328 -64.73 18.81 -46.08
CA THR A 328 -65.60 19.83 -45.50
C THR A 328 -65.99 20.93 -46.50
N LYS A 329 -65.20 21.18 -47.57
CA LYS A 329 -65.50 22.07 -48.67
C LYS A 329 -66.40 21.43 -49.72
N GLY A 330 -66.82 20.19 -49.55
CA GLY A 330 -67.74 19.49 -50.42
C GLY A 330 -67.14 18.54 -51.40
N ASP A 331 -65.80 18.32 -51.34
CA ASP A 331 -65.10 17.26 -52.11
C ASP A 331 -65.22 15.95 -51.39
N LEU A 332 -66.32 15.27 -51.60
CA LEU A 332 -66.59 13.98 -50.94
C LEU A 332 -65.93 12.80 -51.65
N ASP A 333 -65.22 13.01 -52.77
CA ASP A 333 -64.45 11.99 -53.46
C ASP A 333 -63.02 11.86 -52.89
N THR A 334 -62.58 12.83 -52.07
CA THR A 334 -61.31 12.80 -51.39
C THR A 334 -61.24 11.64 -50.41
N LYS A 335 -60.24 10.73 -50.59
CA LYS A 335 -59.93 9.63 -49.63
C LYS A 335 -58.83 10.08 -48.71
N VAL A 336 -59.01 9.85 -47.43
CA VAL A 336 -57.97 10.03 -46.42
C VAL A 336 -57.06 8.79 -46.40
N GLU A 337 -55.83 8.94 -46.85
CA GLU A 337 -54.80 7.86 -46.83
C GLU A 337 -53.55 8.34 -46.15
N VAL A 338 -53.37 8.00 -44.85
CA VAL A 338 -52.18 8.27 -44.10
C VAL A 338 -51.51 6.99 -43.68
N GLY A 339 -50.42 6.65 -44.35
CA GLY A 339 -49.65 5.43 -44.08
C GLY A 339 -48.58 5.59 -42.97
N GLY A 340 -48.11 4.47 -42.44
CA GLY A 340 -46.93 4.40 -41.59
C GLY A 340 -47.16 4.27 -40.10
N ASN A 341 -48.39 4.38 -39.64
CA ASN A 341 -48.78 4.16 -38.23
C ASN A 341 -50.14 3.51 -38.16
N PRO A 342 -50.37 2.39 -37.47
CA PRO A 342 -51.67 1.71 -37.37
C PRO A 342 -52.79 2.64 -36.89
N GLU A 343 -52.53 3.49 -35.92
CA GLU A 343 -53.49 4.42 -35.37
C GLU A 343 -53.98 5.46 -36.39
N PHE A 344 -53.10 5.90 -37.29
CA PHE A 344 -53.49 6.78 -38.39
C PHE A 344 -54.27 6.06 -39.49
N GLN A 345 -53.97 4.78 -39.70
CA GLN A 345 -54.72 3.96 -40.64
C GLN A 345 -56.12 3.68 -40.16
N ASP A 346 -56.33 3.35 -38.89
CA ASP A 346 -57.62 3.19 -38.25
C ASP A 346 -58.43 4.48 -38.30
N LEU A 347 -57.77 5.62 -38.05
CA LEU A 347 -58.42 6.97 -38.15
C LEU A 347 -58.83 7.28 -39.61
N SER A 348 -57.98 7.01 -40.57
CA SER A 348 -58.27 7.19 -42.00
C SER A 348 -59.45 6.33 -42.45
N ASP A 349 -59.49 5.04 -42.06
CA ASP A 349 -60.57 4.13 -42.35
C ASP A 349 -61.89 4.58 -41.69
N GLY A 350 -61.83 5.05 -40.46
CA GLY A 350 -63.00 5.64 -39.77
C GLY A 350 -63.58 6.87 -40.49
N ILE A 351 -62.69 7.80 -40.91
CA ILE A 351 -63.08 8.98 -41.65
C ILE A 351 -63.68 8.61 -43.02
N ASN A 352 -63.05 7.70 -43.77
CA ASN A 352 -63.53 7.24 -45.08
C ASN A 352 -64.89 6.56 -44.95
N THR A 353 -65.12 5.78 -43.89
CA THR A 353 -66.42 5.15 -43.62
C THR A 353 -67.51 6.19 -43.34
N MET A 354 -67.18 7.25 -42.59
CA MET A 354 -68.10 8.36 -42.32
C MET A 354 -68.47 9.13 -43.59
N VAL A 355 -67.50 9.45 -44.43
CA VAL A 355 -67.67 10.13 -45.71
C VAL A 355 -68.57 9.31 -46.64
N ASN A 356 -68.32 8.00 -46.79
CA ASN A 356 -69.13 7.08 -47.55
C ASN A 356 -70.62 7.05 -47.07
N SER A 357 -70.82 7.11 -45.76
CA SER A 357 -72.15 7.17 -45.17
C SER A 357 -72.88 8.46 -45.49
N ILE A 358 -72.20 9.63 -45.51
CA ILE A 358 -72.71 10.88 -45.89
C ILE A 358 -73.14 10.91 -47.40
N VAL A 359 -72.25 10.44 -48.28
CA VAL A 359 -72.55 10.33 -49.73
C VAL A 359 -73.74 9.47 -49.94
N ARG A 360 -73.88 8.27 -49.38
CA ARG A 360 -75.05 7.39 -49.49
C ARG A 360 -76.34 8.08 -48.99
N THR A 361 -76.28 8.89 -47.93
CA THR A 361 -77.43 9.56 -47.35
C THR A 361 -77.88 10.71 -48.27
N THR A 362 -76.92 11.48 -48.79
CA THR A 362 -77.15 12.56 -49.73
C THR A 362 -77.80 12.08 -51.04
N ASP A 363 -77.26 10.94 -51.58
CA ASP A 363 -77.82 10.29 -52.78
C ASP A 363 -79.20 9.75 -52.54
N ARG A 364 -79.54 9.27 -51.36
CA ARG A 364 -80.90 8.85 -51.03
C ARG A 364 -81.89 10.04 -50.97
N ILE A 365 -81.46 11.16 -50.38
CA ILE A 365 -82.27 12.38 -50.26
C ILE A 365 -82.50 12.98 -51.67
N SER A 366 -81.45 13.03 -52.51
CA SER A 366 -81.56 13.55 -53.89
C SER A 366 -82.44 12.70 -54.81
N LYS A 367 -82.69 11.41 -54.47
CA LYS A 367 -83.59 10.51 -55.18
C LYS A 367 -85.03 10.62 -54.70
N ILE A 368 -85.32 11.29 -53.62
CA ILE A 368 -86.63 11.46 -53.01
C ILE A 368 -87.22 12.82 -53.35
N ILE A 369 -86.41 13.84 -53.70
CA ILE A 369 -86.83 15.15 -54.22
C ILE A 369 -86.89 15.07 -55.75
#